data_3e65d6450b5bd8fb93917df3fb223f82
#
_entry.id   3e65d6450b5bd8fb93917df3fb223f82
#
_cell.length_a   1.000
_cell.length_b   1.000
_cell.length_c   1.000
_cell.angle_alpha   90.00
_cell.angle_beta   90.00
_cell.angle_gamma   90.00
#
_symmetry.space_group_name_H-M   'P 1'
#
loop_
_entity.id
_entity.type
_entity.pdbx_description
1 polymer ?
#
loop_
_entity_poly.entity_id
_entity_poly.type
_entity_poly.pdbx_seq_one_letter_code
_entity_poly.pdbx_strand_id
1 'polypeptide(L)'
;MKVKIALVALMLVMIPFGMAMAQTPTNLYDTLAAAGNYKTFLSLADKANVQELKAMQGPFTVFAPTDAAFANVPKATMDKIMGDPAIVRDVVYFHMTPGQYMAKDLIVLKECKTMCPTANAGVMKFTMAGDKYMVNNASIVKPDMMATNGVAQGIDAVMLPVFAPPKNLQ
;
A
#
# COMPACT_ATOMS: atom_id res chain seq x y z
N MET A 1 -70.48 -13.26 31.22
CA MET A 1 -69.31 -12.40 30.94
C MET A 1 -68.28 -13.24 30.20
N LYS A 2 -68.05 -12.95 28.92
CA LYS A 2 -67.08 -13.68 28.09
C LYS A 2 -65.83 -12.83 27.97
N VAL A 3 -64.75 -13.26 28.62
CA VAL A 3 -63.46 -12.61 28.54
C VAL A 3 -62.78 -13.08 27.24
N LYS A 4 -62.55 -12.16 26.30
CA LYS A 4 -61.76 -12.41 25.08
C LYS A 4 -60.29 -12.19 25.41
N ILE A 5 -59.52 -13.28 25.42
CA ILE A 5 -58.07 -13.24 25.54
C ILE A 5 -57.53 -12.93 24.15
N ALA A 6 -56.97 -11.72 23.99
CA ALA A 6 -56.26 -11.34 22.77
C ALA A 6 -54.82 -11.88 22.86
N LEU A 7 -54.49 -12.81 21.96
CA LEU A 7 -53.10 -13.27 21.75
C LEU A 7 -52.33 -12.15 21.06
N VAL A 8 -51.42 -11.52 21.81
CA VAL A 8 -50.42 -10.65 21.24
C VAL A 8 -49.28 -11.54 20.73
N ALA A 9 -49.17 -11.70 19.41
CA ALA A 9 -48.09 -12.37 18.76
C ALA A 9 -46.83 -11.47 18.87
N LEU A 10 -45.89 -11.85 19.74
CA LEU A 10 -44.59 -11.23 19.86
C LEU A 10 -43.73 -11.63 18.64
N MET A 11 -43.68 -10.77 17.64
CA MET A 11 -42.81 -10.91 16.48
C MET A 11 -41.36 -10.69 16.92
N LEU A 12 -40.62 -11.79 17.14
CA LEU A 12 -39.18 -11.77 17.44
C LEU A 12 -38.45 -11.37 16.14
N VAL A 13 -38.09 -10.09 16.02
CA VAL A 13 -37.22 -9.60 14.93
C VAL A 13 -35.84 -10.17 15.17
N MET A 14 -35.46 -11.22 14.45
CA MET A 14 -34.10 -11.70 14.33
C MET A 14 -33.29 -10.65 13.58
N ILE A 15 -32.61 -9.79 14.32
CA ILE A 15 -31.57 -8.93 13.77
C ILE A 15 -30.37 -9.85 13.50
N PRO A 16 -29.90 -9.98 12.25
CA PRO A 16 -28.63 -10.68 12.01
C PRO A 16 -27.54 -9.86 12.66
N PHE A 17 -27.04 -10.35 13.78
CA PHE A 17 -25.82 -9.84 14.40
C PHE A 17 -24.68 -10.16 13.42
N GLY A 18 -24.40 -9.21 12.51
CA GLY A 18 -23.24 -9.28 11.65
C GLY A 18 -22.02 -9.38 12.55
N MET A 19 -21.45 -10.56 12.67
CA MET A 19 -20.12 -10.74 13.25
C MET A 19 -19.17 -9.88 12.43
N ALA A 20 -18.87 -8.69 12.94
CA ALA A 20 -17.66 -7.98 12.54
C ALA A 20 -16.51 -8.93 12.90
N MET A 21 -16.01 -9.66 11.91
CA MET A 21 -14.78 -10.41 12.04
C MET A 21 -13.72 -9.39 12.45
N ALA A 22 -13.31 -9.41 13.72
CA ALA A 22 -12.14 -8.71 14.17
C ALA A 22 -10.98 -9.24 13.32
N GLN A 23 -10.53 -8.42 12.37
CA GLN A 23 -9.37 -8.77 11.55
C GLN A 23 -8.18 -8.93 12.50
N THR A 24 -7.63 -10.13 12.54
CA THR A 24 -6.37 -10.35 13.25
C THR A 24 -5.34 -9.36 12.69
N PRO A 25 -4.60 -8.66 13.55
CA PRO A 25 -3.61 -7.71 13.10
C PRO A 25 -2.59 -8.43 12.22
N THR A 26 -2.55 -8.05 10.95
CA THR A 26 -1.72 -8.66 9.91
C THR A 26 -0.58 -7.73 9.54
N ASN A 27 0.52 -8.29 9.03
CA ASN A 27 1.65 -7.49 8.52
C ASN A 27 1.28 -6.76 7.22
N LEU A 28 2.17 -5.89 6.73
CA LEU A 28 1.97 -5.12 5.50
C LEU A 28 1.71 -6.01 4.28
N TYR A 29 2.42 -7.13 4.17
CA TYR A 29 2.26 -8.07 3.06
C TYR A 29 0.84 -8.66 3.04
N ASP A 30 0.39 -9.22 4.17
CA ASP A 30 -0.93 -9.85 4.28
C ASP A 30 -2.06 -8.83 4.16
N THR A 31 -1.86 -7.60 4.67
CA THR A 31 -2.80 -6.49 4.52
C THR A 31 -3.02 -6.13 3.04
N LEU A 32 -1.93 -6.03 2.26
CA LEU A 32 -1.99 -5.77 0.82
C LEU A 32 -2.56 -6.96 0.05
N ALA A 33 -2.23 -8.19 0.44
CA ALA A 33 -2.78 -9.41 -0.16
C ALA A 33 -4.30 -9.50 0.04
N ALA A 34 -4.77 -9.22 1.24
CA ALA A 34 -6.19 -9.19 1.57
C ALA A 34 -6.97 -8.09 0.81
N ALA A 35 -6.31 -6.97 0.50
CA ALA A 35 -6.90 -5.90 -0.30
C ALA A 35 -7.12 -6.29 -1.77
N GLY A 36 -6.41 -7.30 -2.30
CA GLY A 36 -6.66 -7.97 -3.58
C GLY A 36 -6.17 -7.26 -4.84
N ASN A 37 -5.83 -5.97 -4.78
CA ASN A 37 -5.49 -5.12 -5.94
C ASN A 37 -3.99 -4.81 -6.05
N TYR A 38 -3.11 -5.55 -5.36
CA TYR A 38 -1.68 -5.29 -5.23
C TYR A 38 -0.82 -6.51 -5.57
N LYS A 39 -1.37 -7.46 -6.32
CA LYS A 39 -0.71 -8.75 -6.65
C LYS A 39 0.61 -8.56 -7.36
N THR A 40 0.66 -7.64 -8.31
CA THR A 40 1.87 -7.32 -9.06
C THR A 40 2.97 -6.77 -8.16
N PHE A 41 2.64 -5.84 -7.25
CA PHE A 41 3.59 -5.29 -6.29
C PHE A 41 4.12 -6.37 -5.32
N LEU A 42 3.25 -7.22 -4.80
CA LEU A 42 3.64 -8.32 -3.91
C LEU A 42 4.53 -9.35 -4.63
N SER A 43 4.24 -9.65 -5.90
CA SER A 43 5.08 -10.52 -6.72
C SER A 43 6.49 -9.93 -6.93
N LEU A 44 6.61 -8.60 -7.12
CA LEU A 44 7.90 -7.92 -7.19
C LEU A 44 8.63 -7.98 -5.85
N ALA A 45 7.93 -7.76 -4.73
CA ALA A 45 8.50 -7.84 -3.39
C ALA A 45 9.02 -9.25 -3.07
N ASP A 46 8.29 -10.29 -3.46
CA ASP A 46 8.74 -11.69 -3.32
C ASP A 46 9.97 -11.97 -4.18
N LYS A 47 9.99 -11.51 -5.43
CA LYS A 47 11.11 -11.67 -6.35
C LYS A 47 12.38 -10.96 -5.86
N ALA A 48 12.20 -9.79 -5.23
CA ALA A 48 13.28 -9.02 -4.62
C ALA A 48 13.69 -9.54 -3.23
N ASN A 49 12.98 -10.53 -2.70
CA ASN A 49 13.14 -11.05 -1.35
C ASN A 49 13.09 -9.96 -0.26
N VAL A 50 12.15 -9.02 -0.40
CA VAL A 50 11.94 -7.92 0.56
C VAL A 50 11.21 -8.46 1.78
N GLN A 51 12.00 -8.79 2.81
CA GLN A 51 11.46 -9.39 4.04
C GLN A 51 10.75 -8.38 4.95
N GLU A 52 11.03 -7.10 4.82
CA GLU A 52 10.49 -6.01 5.65
C GLU A 52 8.96 -5.93 5.58
N LEU A 53 8.36 -6.31 4.45
CA LEU A 53 6.91 -6.36 4.31
C LEU A 53 6.27 -7.45 5.16
N LYS A 54 6.98 -8.56 5.38
CA LYS A 54 6.54 -9.74 6.15
C LYS A 54 7.04 -9.71 7.58
N ALA A 55 8.18 -9.05 7.82
CA ALA A 55 8.80 -8.98 9.14
C ALA A 55 7.91 -8.17 10.10
N MET A 56 7.91 -8.59 11.36
CA MET A 56 7.23 -7.86 12.44
C MET A 56 8.04 -6.64 12.91
N GLN A 57 9.16 -6.34 12.23
CA GLN A 57 9.97 -5.16 12.49
C GLN A 57 9.42 -3.98 11.68
N GLY A 58 9.49 -2.81 12.23
CA GLY A 58 8.98 -1.58 11.66
C GLY A 58 9.02 -0.47 12.69
N PRO A 59 8.25 0.59 12.57
CA PRO A 59 7.21 0.78 11.56
C PRO A 59 7.72 1.25 10.20
N PHE A 60 6.99 0.87 9.13
CA PHE A 60 7.23 1.33 7.76
C PHE A 60 5.96 1.94 7.15
N THR A 61 6.14 2.86 6.20
CA THR A 61 5.07 3.27 5.29
C THR A 61 5.38 2.75 3.90
N VAL A 62 4.43 2.06 3.29
CA VAL A 62 4.55 1.47 1.96
C VAL A 62 3.56 2.13 1.01
N PHE A 63 4.05 2.69 -0.08
CA PHE A 63 3.23 3.22 -1.16
C PHE A 63 3.04 2.13 -2.21
N ALA A 64 1.97 1.35 -2.09
CA ALA A 64 1.72 0.19 -2.93
C ALA A 64 0.98 0.58 -4.21
N PRO A 65 1.60 0.47 -5.41
CA PRO A 65 0.90 0.66 -6.66
C PRO A 65 -0.13 -0.45 -6.89
N THR A 66 -1.31 -0.05 -7.36
CA THR A 66 -2.34 -1.02 -7.74
C THR A 66 -1.92 -1.81 -8.99
N ASP A 67 -2.56 -2.96 -9.22
CA ASP A 67 -2.36 -3.73 -10.46
C ASP A 67 -2.67 -2.91 -11.71
N ALA A 68 -3.67 -2.01 -11.63
CA ALA A 68 -3.98 -1.05 -12.69
C ALA A 68 -2.85 -0.03 -12.92
N ALA A 69 -2.15 0.41 -11.87
CA ALA A 69 -0.99 1.28 -11.99
C ALA A 69 0.14 0.60 -12.79
N PHE A 70 0.38 -0.69 -12.58
CA PHE A 70 1.36 -1.46 -13.34
C PHE A 70 0.93 -1.68 -14.80
N ALA A 71 -0.36 -1.82 -15.07
CA ALA A 71 -0.87 -1.95 -16.44
C ALA A 71 -0.58 -0.70 -17.30
N ASN A 72 -0.42 0.47 -16.68
CA ASN A 72 -0.07 1.72 -17.35
C ASN A 72 1.44 1.88 -17.59
N VAL A 73 2.29 1.01 -17.03
CA VAL A 73 3.73 1.06 -17.25
C VAL A 73 4.05 0.50 -18.64
N PRO A 74 4.84 1.21 -19.49
CA PRO A 74 5.24 0.68 -20.80
C PRO A 74 5.91 -0.69 -20.67
N LYS A 75 5.53 -1.62 -21.56
CA LYS A 75 6.03 -3.00 -21.54
C LYS A 75 7.56 -3.07 -21.52
N ALA A 76 8.24 -2.25 -22.32
CA ALA A 76 9.69 -2.19 -22.34
C ALA A 76 10.33 -1.80 -21.00
N THR A 77 9.66 -0.93 -20.22
CA THR A 77 10.08 -0.55 -18.87
C THR A 77 9.83 -1.70 -17.89
N MET A 78 8.68 -2.34 -18.00
CA MET A 78 8.34 -3.49 -17.17
C MET A 78 9.29 -4.67 -17.40
N ASP A 79 9.62 -4.96 -18.68
CA ASP A 79 10.58 -6.01 -19.05
C ASP A 79 11.98 -5.72 -18.45
N LYS A 80 12.42 -4.45 -18.45
CA LYS A 80 13.69 -4.05 -17.80
C LYS A 80 13.65 -4.26 -16.28
N ILE A 81 12.56 -3.85 -15.62
CA ILE A 81 12.39 -4.05 -14.19
C ILE A 81 12.43 -5.55 -13.86
N MET A 82 11.65 -6.34 -14.58
CA MET A 82 11.53 -7.78 -14.33
C MET A 82 12.77 -8.58 -14.70
N GLY A 83 13.62 -8.05 -15.58
CA GLY A 83 14.84 -8.70 -16.06
C GLY A 83 16.03 -8.63 -15.10
N ASP A 84 16.02 -7.69 -14.15
CA ASP A 84 17.12 -7.51 -13.20
C ASP A 84 16.62 -7.48 -11.75
N PRO A 85 16.97 -8.50 -10.93
CA PRO A 85 16.56 -8.55 -9.53
C PRO A 85 17.01 -7.35 -8.69
N ALA A 86 18.13 -6.70 -9.04
CA ALA A 86 18.58 -5.49 -8.35
C ALA A 86 17.64 -4.32 -8.64
N ILE A 87 17.21 -4.17 -9.89
CA ILE A 87 16.23 -3.14 -10.28
C ILE A 87 14.88 -3.40 -9.60
N VAL A 88 14.42 -4.66 -9.57
CA VAL A 88 13.17 -5.02 -8.86
C VAL A 88 13.25 -4.59 -7.41
N ARG A 89 14.35 -4.91 -6.72
CA ARG A 89 14.57 -4.55 -5.32
C ARG A 89 14.56 -3.03 -5.13
N ASP A 90 15.25 -2.31 -5.97
CA ASP A 90 15.33 -0.85 -5.90
C ASP A 90 13.96 -0.20 -6.10
N VAL A 91 13.16 -0.70 -7.04
CA VAL A 91 11.78 -0.24 -7.24
C VAL A 91 10.94 -0.48 -5.99
N VAL A 92 10.99 -1.68 -5.38
CA VAL A 92 10.21 -1.96 -4.18
C VAL A 92 10.64 -1.06 -3.01
N TYR A 93 11.95 -0.95 -2.75
CA TYR A 93 12.45 -0.07 -1.68
C TYR A 93 12.21 1.42 -1.95
N PHE A 94 12.13 1.82 -3.23
CA PHE A 94 11.76 3.19 -3.58
C PHE A 94 10.32 3.52 -3.17
N HIS A 95 9.45 2.52 -3.07
CA HIS A 95 8.08 2.66 -2.59
C HIS A 95 7.94 2.53 -1.06
N MET A 96 9.04 2.44 -0.34
CA MET A 96 9.04 2.27 1.11
C MET A 96 9.77 3.41 1.79
N THR A 97 9.29 3.82 2.96
CA THR A 97 9.94 4.78 3.85
C THR A 97 9.89 4.29 5.29
N PRO A 98 10.95 4.52 6.09
CA PRO A 98 10.92 4.21 7.50
C PRO A 98 9.97 5.17 8.22
N GLY A 99 9.27 4.66 9.21
CA GLY A 99 8.26 5.40 9.97
C GLY A 99 6.83 5.07 9.51
N GLN A 100 5.87 5.34 10.40
CA GLN A 100 4.44 5.18 10.12
C GLN A 100 3.81 6.54 9.92
N TYR A 101 3.40 6.82 8.70
CA TYR A 101 2.82 8.10 8.31
C TYR A 101 1.44 7.90 7.69
N MET A 102 0.43 8.47 8.32
CA MET A 102 -0.91 8.54 7.73
C MET A 102 -0.93 9.55 6.58
N ALA A 103 -1.86 9.42 5.65
CA ALA A 103 -1.94 10.28 4.47
C ALA A 103 -1.97 11.78 4.84
N LYS A 104 -2.68 12.15 5.90
CA LYS A 104 -2.73 13.53 6.43
C LYS A 104 -1.37 14.04 6.93
N ASP A 105 -0.55 13.14 7.53
CA ASP A 105 0.73 13.52 8.11
C ASP A 105 1.79 13.75 7.03
N LEU A 106 1.68 13.02 5.91
CA LEU A 106 2.56 13.16 4.75
C LEU A 106 2.55 14.58 4.17
N ILE A 107 1.39 15.24 4.14
CA ILE A 107 1.28 16.61 3.62
C ILE A 107 1.99 17.62 4.52
N VAL A 108 1.99 17.39 5.84
CA VAL A 108 2.73 18.23 6.79
C VAL A 108 4.24 18.05 6.61
N LEU A 109 4.68 16.82 6.36
CA LEU A 109 6.09 16.49 6.13
C LEU A 109 6.63 17.03 4.81
N LYS A 110 5.78 17.22 3.79
CA LYS A 110 6.09 17.64 2.42
C LYS A 110 7.01 16.68 1.66
N GLU A 111 7.96 16.06 2.32
CA GLU A 111 8.88 15.08 1.73
C GLU A 111 9.41 14.09 2.76
N CYS A 112 9.75 12.88 2.32
CA CYS A 112 10.50 11.92 3.11
C CYS A 112 11.46 11.08 2.23
N LYS A 113 12.47 10.48 2.89
CA LYS A 113 13.47 9.64 2.21
C LYS A 113 12.91 8.24 1.95
N THR A 114 13.21 7.69 0.79
CA THR A 114 12.92 6.30 0.46
C THR A 114 13.95 5.36 1.11
N MET A 115 13.60 4.08 1.22
CA MET A 115 14.53 3.04 1.68
C MET A 115 15.45 2.52 0.57
N CYS A 116 15.34 3.03 -0.66
CA CYS A 116 16.12 2.57 -1.80
C CYS A 116 17.62 2.86 -1.60
N PRO A 117 18.50 1.83 -1.56
CA PRO A 117 19.91 2.02 -1.27
C PRO A 117 20.71 2.58 -2.45
N THR A 118 20.24 2.38 -3.68
CA THR A 118 20.98 2.70 -4.91
C THR A 118 20.47 3.92 -5.64
N ALA A 119 19.20 4.30 -5.45
CA ALA A 119 18.67 5.54 -6.00
C ALA A 119 19.31 6.71 -5.25
N ASN A 120 19.99 7.61 -5.97
CA ASN A 120 20.54 8.84 -5.41
C ASN A 120 19.48 9.54 -4.55
N ALA A 121 19.56 9.35 -3.22
CA ALA A 121 18.69 9.92 -2.21
C ALA A 121 17.24 10.10 -2.71
N GLY A 122 16.57 8.99 -3.01
CA GLY A 122 15.17 9.05 -3.47
C GLY A 122 14.34 9.77 -2.41
N VAL A 123 13.85 10.93 -2.77
CA VAL A 123 12.94 11.71 -1.94
C VAL A 123 11.56 11.60 -2.55
N MET A 124 10.61 11.19 -1.73
CA MET A 124 9.19 11.26 -2.08
C MET A 124 8.67 12.63 -1.65
N LYS A 125 8.02 13.33 -2.58
CA LYS A 125 7.36 14.62 -2.33
C LYS A 125 5.88 14.41 -2.20
N PHE A 126 5.29 15.05 -1.19
CA PHE A 126 3.86 14.97 -0.91
C PHE A 126 3.20 16.30 -1.22
N THR A 127 2.12 16.26 -1.96
CA THR A 127 1.32 17.41 -2.35
C THR A 127 -0.16 17.09 -2.32
N MET A 128 -1.00 18.10 -2.47
CA MET A 128 -2.44 17.91 -2.69
C MET A 128 -2.81 18.42 -4.07
N ALA A 129 -3.67 17.68 -4.76
CA ALA A 129 -4.32 18.08 -5.99
C ALA A 129 -5.84 18.07 -5.75
N GLY A 130 -6.41 19.24 -5.42
CA GLY A 130 -7.76 19.32 -4.87
C GLY A 130 -7.84 18.57 -3.55
N ASP A 131 -8.76 17.60 -3.44
CA ASP A 131 -8.97 16.78 -2.25
C ASP A 131 -8.14 15.48 -2.24
N LYS A 132 -7.26 15.27 -3.24
CA LYS A 132 -6.46 14.05 -3.37
C LYS A 132 -5.06 14.26 -2.81
N TYR A 133 -4.63 13.31 -1.99
CA TYR A 133 -3.23 13.20 -1.56
C TYR A 133 -2.39 12.67 -2.71
N MET A 134 -1.26 13.30 -2.97
CA MET A 134 -0.32 12.93 -4.02
C MET A 134 1.05 12.61 -3.43
N VAL A 135 1.68 11.56 -3.95
CA VAL A 135 3.09 11.25 -3.72
C VAL A 135 3.82 11.26 -5.06
N ASN A 136 4.77 12.18 -5.22
CA ASN A 136 5.37 12.49 -6.52
C ASN A 136 4.29 12.78 -7.58
N ASN A 137 4.15 11.88 -8.57
CA ASN A 137 3.14 11.97 -9.64
C ASN A 137 1.99 10.96 -9.48
N ALA A 138 1.94 10.24 -8.36
CA ALA A 138 0.91 9.24 -8.07
C ALA A 138 -0.13 9.78 -7.09
N SER A 139 -1.41 9.48 -7.31
CA SER A 139 -2.47 9.80 -6.36
C SER A 139 -2.62 8.65 -5.34
N ILE A 140 -2.84 8.99 -4.08
CA ILE A 140 -3.23 8.00 -3.07
C ILE A 140 -4.72 7.69 -3.26
N VAL A 141 -5.01 6.48 -3.74
CA VAL A 141 -6.38 6.02 -4.03
C VAL A 141 -6.98 5.19 -2.91
N LYS A 142 -6.17 4.60 -2.07
CA LYS A 142 -6.59 3.87 -0.87
C LYS A 142 -5.66 4.21 0.29
N PRO A 143 -6.01 5.22 1.10
CA PRO A 143 -5.18 5.66 2.21
C PRO A 143 -5.28 4.73 3.42
N ASP A 144 -4.25 4.77 4.25
CA ASP A 144 -4.24 4.36 5.65
C ASP A 144 -4.64 2.89 5.92
N MET A 145 -4.16 1.98 5.08
CA MET A 145 -4.30 0.53 5.32
C MET A 145 -3.34 0.11 6.44
N MET A 146 -3.88 -0.01 7.66
CA MET A 146 -3.11 -0.33 8.86
C MET A 146 -2.62 -1.77 8.87
N ALA A 147 -1.37 -1.96 9.33
CA ALA A 147 -0.74 -3.25 9.55
C ALA A 147 0.04 -3.24 10.88
N THR A 148 0.44 -4.40 11.38
CA THR A 148 1.19 -4.54 12.63
C THR A 148 2.58 -3.92 12.57
N ASN A 149 3.18 -3.90 11.38
CA ASN A 149 4.53 -3.40 11.13
C ASN A 149 4.53 -2.08 10.32
N GLY A 150 3.38 -1.38 10.21
CA GLY A 150 3.32 -0.09 9.54
C GLY A 150 1.97 0.27 8.94
N VAL A 151 2.00 1.07 7.88
CA VAL A 151 0.82 1.48 7.12
C VAL A 151 1.09 1.39 5.63
N ALA A 152 0.10 0.95 4.85
CA ALA A 152 0.18 0.96 3.40
C ALA A 152 -0.75 2.03 2.81
N GLN A 153 -0.24 2.73 1.80
CA GLN A 153 -0.94 3.74 1.02
C GLN A 153 -1.07 3.21 -0.41
N GLY A 154 -2.27 2.92 -0.86
CA GLY A 154 -2.52 2.47 -2.22
C GLY A 154 -2.43 3.63 -3.21
N ILE A 155 -1.62 3.50 -4.25
CA ILE A 155 -1.38 4.54 -5.26
C ILE A 155 -1.74 4.09 -6.68
N ASP A 156 -2.09 5.06 -7.54
CA ASP A 156 -2.57 4.83 -8.91
C ASP A 156 -1.46 4.83 -9.98
N ALA A 157 -0.21 5.11 -9.60
CA ALA A 157 0.92 5.08 -10.52
C ALA A 157 2.15 4.46 -9.86
N VAL A 158 3.01 3.83 -10.66
CA VAL A 158 4.28 3.26 -10.22
C VAL A 158 5.34 4.38 -10.16
N MET A 159 5.98 4.53 -9.01
CA MET A 159 7.10 5.45 -8.84
C MET A 159 8.38 4.75 -9.27
N LEU A 160 9.02 5.26 -10.31
CA LEU A 160 10.29 4.71 -10.80
C LEU A 160 11.45 5.56 -10.27
N PRO A 161 12.45 4.93 -9.64
CA PRO A 161 13.66 5.64 -9.27
C PRO A 161 14.38 6.10 -10.54
N VAL A 162 14.96 7.31 -10.49
CA VAL A 162 15.87 7.75 -11.55
C VAL A 162 17.18 6.98 -11.36
N PHE A 163 17.36 5.93 -12.13
CA PHE A 163 18.62 5.20 -12.11
C PHE A 163 19.72 6.11 -12.65
N ALA A 164 20.72 6.41 -11.81
CA ALA A 164 21.93 7.06 -12.32
C ALA A 164 22.55 6.14 -13.37
N PRO A 165 23.03 6.67 -14.51
CA PRO A 165 23.76 5.87 -15.46
C PRO A 165 24.98 5.23 -14.76
N PRO A 166 25.35 4.00 -15.11
CA PRO A 166 26.50 3.34 -14.50
C PRO A 166 27.74 4.24 -14.62
N LYS A 167 28.47 4.41 -13.52
CA LYS A 167 29.62 5.31 -13.40
C LYS A 167 30.81 4.96 -14.32
N ASN A 168 30.67 3.96 -15.19
CA ASN A 168 31.75 3.36 -15.98
C ASN A 168 31.76 3.80 -17.45
N LEU A 169 31.08 4.89 -17.79
CA LEU A 169 31.11 5.50 -19.14
C LEU A 169 31.67 6.95 -19.08
N GLN A 170 32.78 7.13 -18.36
CA GLN A 170 33.69 8.27 -18.52
C GLN A 170 35.06 7.74 -18.92
#